data_95917f5b046082726b3d455cae5ba2d2
#
_entry.id   95917f5b046082726b3d455cae5ba2d2
#
_cell.length_a   1.000
_cell.length_b   1.000
_cell.length_c   1.000
_cell.angle_alpha   90.00
_cell.angle_beta   90.00
_cell.angle_gamma   90.00
#
_symmetry.space_group_name_H-M   'P 1'
#
loop_
_entity.id
_entity.type
_entity.pdbx_description
1 polymer ?
#
loop_
_entity_poly.entity_id
_entity_poly.type
_entity_poly.pdbx_seq_one_letter_code
_entity_poly.pdbx_strand_id
1 'polypeptide(L)'
;MFVLSKNSALAAASTSLFVLLWSSGAIFSKWGLAHASPFAFLMFRFVIALCGLVLLVPLLKLKLPKGGKPMLYAMATGVVLLGAYQIFYLLALDLKVTPGVMATIMGVQPILTVVLMERQRSWSRMFGLALGLSGLIMVVYQGIGLAGMSLAGMLFGLLALASMTFGS
;
A
#
# COMPACT_ATOMS: atom_id res chain seq x y z
N MET A 1 25.31 26.13 5.42
CA MET A 1 25.32 25.67 4.01
C MET A 1 25.54 24.14 4.05
N PHE A 2 24.44 23.36 4.08
CA PHE A 2 24.52 21.90 4.13
C PHE A 2 24.94 21.39 2.75
N VAL A 3 26.20 21.00 2.60
CA VAL A 3 26.68 20.27 1.41
C VAL A 3 26.17 18.82 1.56
N LEU A 4 25.02 18.54 0.96
CA LEU A 4 24.56 17.17 0.82
C LEU A 4 25.56 16.40 -0.04
N SER A 5 26.12 15.33 0.48
CA SER A 5 27.01 14.46 -0.30
C SER A 5 26.24 13.94 -1.53
N LYS A 6 26.94 13.66 -2.64
CA LYS A 6 26.31 13.18 -3.89
C LYS A 6 25.40 11.96 -3.66
N ASN A 7 25.74 11.11 -2.69
CA ASN A 7 24.93 9.94 -2.30
C ASN A 7 23.66 10.32 -1.54
N SER A 8 23.69 11.37 -0.69
CA SER A 8 22.51 11.83 0.03
C SER A 8 21.54 12.58 -0.88
N ALA A 9 22.04 13.33 -1.87
CA ALA A 9 21.19 13.97 -2.86
C ALA A 9 20.46 12.93 -3.74
N LEU A 10 21.15 11.88 -4.17
CA LEU A 10 20.56 10.78 -4.94
C LEU A 10 19.52 10.01 -4.11
N ALA A 11 19.81 9.74 -2.84
CA ALA A 11 18.86 9.10 -1.92
C ALA A 11 17.60 9.99 -1.70
N ALA A 12 17.79 11.29 -1.49
CA ALA A 12 16.67 12.21 -1.36
C ALA A 12 15.81 12.28 -2.64
N ALA A 13 16.45 12.34 -3.81
CA ALA A 13 15.75 12.36 -5.09
C ALA A 13 14.94 11.07 -5.33
N SER A 14 15.52 9.90 -5.04
CA SER A 14 14.84 8.62 -5.19
C SER A 14 13.66 8.47 -4.21
N THR A 15 13.81 8.91 -2.97
CA THR A 15 12.74 8.92 -1.98
C THR A 15 11.61 9.86 -2.38
N SER A 16 11.95 11.07 -2.85
CA SER A 16 10.94 12.03 -3.32
C SER A 16 10.17 11.50 -4.53
N LEU A 17 10.88 10.91 -5.49
CA LEU A 17 10.25 10.27 -6.66
C LEU A 17 9.33 9.13 -6.24
N PHE A 18 9.78 8.27 -5.32
CA PHE A 18 8.95 7.19 -4.77
C PHE A 18 7.66 7.73 -4.13
N VAL A 19 7.77 8.77 -3.30
CA VAL A 19 6.60 9.38 -2.63
C VAL A 19 5.62 9.96 -3.66
N LEU A 20 6.12 10.66 -4.69
CA LEU A 20 5.28 11.21 -5.76
C LEU A 20 4.58 10.11 -6.56
N LEU A 21 5.29 9.07 -6.95
CA LEU A 21 4.71 7.94 -7.68
C LEU A 21 3.70 7.17 -6.82
N TRP A 22 4.00 6.95 -5.55
CA TRP A 22 3.11 6.25 -4.64
C TRP A 22 1.82 7.04 -4.38
N SER A 23 1.92 8.32 -4.08
CA SER A 23 0.76 9.18 -3.80
C SER A 23 -0.12 9.42 -5.03
N SER A 24 0.47 9.52 -6.22
CA SER A 24 -0.29 9.65 -7.47
C SER A 24 -1.11 8.40 -7.81
N GLY A 25 -0.69 7.23 -7.32
CA GLY A 25 -1.37 5.95 -7.53
C GLY A 25 -2.83 5.95 -7.09
N ALA A 26 -3.15 6.63 -5.97
CA ALA A 26 -4.52 6.75 -5.46
C ALA A 26 -5.41 7.58 -6.41
N ILE A 27 -4.88 8.66 -6.97
CA ILE A 27 -5.58 9.55 -7.90
C ILE A 27 -5.84 8.81 -9.22
N PHE A 28 -4.81 8.17 -9.78
CA PHE A 28 -4.94 7.37 -11.01
C PHE A 28 -5.88 6.18 -10.84
N SER A 29 -5.88 5.54 -9.67
CA SER A 29 -6.84 4.46 -9.36
C SER A 29 -8.27 4.97 -9.37
N LYS A 30 -8.54 6.13 -8.77
CA LYS A 30 -9.87 6.74 -8.79
C LYS A 30 -10.32 7.10 -10.21
N TRP A 31 -9.44 7.64 -11.04
CA TRP A 31 -9.74 7.94 -12.44
C TRP A 31 -9.98 6.68 -13.27
N GLY A 32 -9.17 5.64 -13.06
CA GLY A 32 -9.35 4.36 -13.73
C GLY A 32 -10.70 3.71 -13.41
N LEU A 33 -11.11 3.75 -12.15
CA LEU A 33 -12.40 3.23 -11.69
C LEU A 33 -13.61 4.02 -12.23
N ALA A 34 -13.42 5.26 -12.69
CA ALA A 34 -14.48 6.00 -13.37
C ALA A 34 -14.81 5.45 -14.78
N HIS A 35 -13.92 4.65 -15.38
CA HIS A 35 -14.03 4.17 -16.75
C HIS A 35 -13.95 2.64 -16.87
N ALA A 36 -13.58 1.92 -15.81
CA ALA A 36 -13.43 0.47 -15.82
C ALA A 36 -13.83 -0.12 -14.47
N SER A 37 -14.28 -1.38 -14.48
CA SER A 37 -14.50 -2.11 -13.22
C SER A 37 -13.18 -2.34 -12.47
N PRO A 38 -13.21 -2.52 -11.12
CA PRO A 38 -12.02 -2.74 -10.32
C PRO A 38 -11.12 -3.86 -10.85
N PHE A 39 -11.72 -4.96 -11.26
CA PHE A 39 -10.99 -6.13 -11.77
C PHE A 39 -10.39 -5.88 -13.16
N ALA A 40 -11.11 -5.23 -14.08
CA ALA A 40 -10.57 -4.88 -15.37
C ALA A 40 -9.39 -3.90 -15.26
N PHE A 41 -9.55 -2.87 -14.44
CA PHE A 41 -8.47 -1.90 -14.17
C PHE A 41 -7.23 -2.58 -13.55
N LEU A 42 -7.43 -3.50 -12.60
CA LEU A 42 -6.35 -4.24 -11.95
C LEU A 42 -5.63 -5.15 -12.95
N MET A 43 -6.38 -5.84 -13.82
CA MET A 43 -5.82 -6.69 -14.86
C MET A 43 -4.91 -5.90 -15.81
N PHE A 44 -5.37 -4.76 -16.33
CA PHE A 44 -4.56 -3.89 -17.19
C PHE A 44 -3.31 -3.39 -16.47
N ARG A 45 -3.44 -2.97 -15.23
CA ARG A 45 -2.32 -2.52 -14.40
C ARG A 45 -1.25 -3.61 -14.23
N PHE A 46 -1.68 -4.85 -13.94
CA PHE A 46 -0.73 -5.95 -13.78
C PHE A 46 -0.11 -6.40 -15.10
N VAL A 47 -0.85 -6.38 -16.20
CA VAL A 47 -0.30 -6.68 -17.54
C VAL A 47 0.79 -5.67 -17.89
N ILE A 48 0.52 -4.37 -17.73
CA ILE A 48 1.51 -3.31 -18.00
C ILE A 48 2.74 -3.47 -17.09
N ALA A 49 2.53 -3.73 -15.80
CA ALA A 49 3.61 -3.94 -14.84
C ALA A 49 4.45 -5.18 -15.19
N LEU A 50 3.81 -6.28 -15.60
CA LEU A 50 4.48 -7.50 -16.02
C LEU A 50 5.31 -7.27 -17.29
N CYS A 51 4.75 -6.59 -18.30
CA CYS A 51 5.49 -6.22 -19.49
C CYS A 51 6.73 -5.36 -19.15
N GLY A 52 6.56 -4.38 -18.26
CA GLY A 52 7.67 -3.57 -17.77
C GLY A 52 8.75 -4.40 -17.07
N LEU A 53 8.35 -5.33 -16.20
CA LEU A 53 9.27 -6.22 -15.49
C LEU A 53 10.01 -7.16 -16.46
N VAL A 54 9.32 -7.75 -17.45
CA VAL A 54 9.94 -8.63 -18.46
C VAL A 54 11.02 -7.90 -19.24
N LEU A 55 10.83 -6.61 -19.52
CA LEU A 55 11.82 -5.78 -20.18
C LEU A 55 12.97 -5.38 -19.24
N LEU A 56 12.67 -5.05 -17.98
CA LEU A 56 13.65 -4.55 -17.01
C LEU A 56 14.56 -5.64 -16.45
N VAL A 57 14.04 -6.86 -16.23
CA VAL A 57 14.82 -7.97 -15.64
C VAL A 57 16.10 -8.27 -16.43
N PRO A 58 16.06 -8.48 -17.77
CA PRO A 58 17.27 -8.71 -18.55
C PRO A 58 18.13 -7.45 -18.67
N LEU A 59 17.51 -6.26 -18.77
CA LEU A 59 18.23 -5.00 -18.92
C LEU A 59 19.08 -4.67 -17.69
N LEU A 60 18.56 -4.94 -16.50
CA LEU A 60 19.24 -4.71 -15.23
C LEU A 60 20.01 -5.94 -14.74
N LYS A 61 20.03 -7.03 -15.52
CA LYS A 61 20.70 -8.31 -15.17
C LYS A 61 20.32 -8.81 -13.77
N LEU A 62 19.05 -8.67 -13.40
CA LEU A 62 18.56 -9.07 -12.09
C LEU A 62 18.60 -10.58 -11.93
N LYS A 63 19.12 -11.05 -10.80
CA LYS A 63 19.11 -12.47 -10.45
C LYS A 63 17.76 -12.82 -9.82
N LEU A 64 16.99 -13.63 -10.53
CA LEU A 64 15.75 -14.19 -9.97
C LEU A 64 16.06 -15.25 -8.91
N PRO A 65 15.25 -15.39 -7.86
CA PRO A 65 15.40 -16.44 -6.87
C PRO A 65 15.31 -17.82 -7.58
N LYS A 66 16.32 -18.65 -7.37
CA LYS A 66 16.34 -20.02 -7.91
C LYS A 66 15.44 -20.88 -7.03
N GLY A 67 14.46 -21.53 -7.62
CA GLY A 67 13.44 -22.46 -7.08
C GLY A 67 13.48 -22.87 -5.60
N GLY A 68 12.51 -23.62 -5.15
CA GLY A 68 12.37 -24.09 -3.77
C GLY A 68 11.68 -23.09 -2.83
N LYS A 69 11.96 -23.23 -1.52
CA LYS A 69 11.31 -22.41 -0.47
C LYS A 69 11.39 -20.90 -0.70
N PRO A 70 12.54 -20.29 -1.11
CA PRO A 70 12.60 -18.86 -1.34
C PRO A 70 11.64 -18.36 -2.44
N MET A 71 11.47 -19.13 -3.50
CA MET A 71 10.53 -18.82 -4.57
C MET A 71 9.08 -18.87 -4.08
N LEU A 72 8.74 -19.90 -3.29
CA LEU A 72 7.40 -20.04 -2.73
C LEU A 72 7.04 -18.88 -1.79
N TYR A 73 7.97 -18.48 -0.92
CA TYR A 73 7.77 -17.31 -0.04
C TYR A 73 7.60 -16.02 -0.84
N ALA A 74 8.45 -15.80 -1.84
CA ALA A 74 8.33 -14.60 -2.70
C ALA A 74 6.97 -14.57 -3.43
N MET A 75 6.50 -15.72 -3.93
CA MET A 75 5.18 -15.83 -4.58
C MET A 75 4.04 -15.59 -3.58
N ALA A 76 4.07 -16.22 -2.40
CA ALA A 76 3.06 -16.04 -1.37
C ALA A 76 2.97 -14.57 -0.90
N THR A 77 4.11 -13.96 -0.62
CA THR A 77 4.19 -12.53 -0.28
C THR A 77 3.65 -11.66 -1.41
N GLY A 78 4.02 -11.94 -2.66
CA GLY A 78 3.51 -11.21 -3.83
C GLY A 78 1.99 -11.33 -3.97
N VAL A 79 1.42 -12.50 -3.76
CA VAL A 79 -0.05 -12.71 -3.81
C VAL A 79 -0.76 -11.92 -2.72
N VAL A 80 -0.25 -11.93 -1.50
CA VAL A 80 -0.86 -11.20 -0.38
C VAL A 80 -0.66 -9.70 -0.52
N LEU A 81 0.58 -9.25 -0.75
CA LEU A 81 0.96 -7.86 -0.79
C LEU A 81 0.45 -7.14 -2.06
N LEU A 82 0.59 -7.76 -3.22
CA LEU A 82 0.20 -7.15 -4.49
C LEU A 82 -1.20 -7.58 -4.93
N GLY A 83 -1.58 -8.85 -4.72
CA GLY A 83 -2.89 -9.37 -5.10
C GLY A 83 -3.99 -8.91 -4.15
N ALA A 84 -4.02 -9.47 -2.93
CA ALA A 84 -5.10 -9.23 -1.98
C ALA A 84 -5.22 -7.74 -1.59
N TYR A 85 -4.09 -7.09 -1.29
CA TYR A 85 -4.08 -5.67 -0.97
C TYR A 85 -4.69 -4.83 -2.09
N GLN A 86 -4.27 -5.03 -3.34
CA GLN A 86 -4.76 -4.22 -4.46
C GLN A 86 -6.25 -4.46 -4.76
N ILE A 87 -6.72 -5.70 -4.65
CA ILE A 87 -8.13 -6.03 -4.82
C ILE A 87 -8.95 -5.30 -3.76
N PHE A 88 -8.63 -5.44 -2.49
CA PHE A 88 -9.38 -4.80 -1.41
C PHE A 88 -9.31 -3.27 -1.48
N TYR A 89 -8.14 -2.73 -1.84
CA TYR A 89 -7.97 -1.29 -2.03
C TYR A 89 -8.90 -0.73 -3.12
N LEU A 90 -8.94 -1.38 -4.29
CA LEU A 90 -9.79 -0.93 -5.40
C LEU A 90 -11.27 -1.11 -5.10
N LEU A 91 -11.66 -2.21 -4.44
CA LEU A 91 -13.05 -2.43 -4.01
C LEU A 91 -13.49 -1.37 -2.99
N ALA A 92 -12.61 -0.95 -2.08
CA ALA A 92 -12.92 0.14 -1.17
C ALA A 92 -13.18 1.46 -1.92
N LEU A 93 -12.34 1.81 -2.90
CA LEU A 93 -12.53 3.01 -3.71
C LEU A 93 -13.80 2.94 -4.58
N ASP A 94 -14.12 1.78 -5.14
CA ASP A 94 -15.32 1.54 -5.95
C ASP A 94 -16.59 1.73 -5.09
N LEU A 95 -16.54 1.31 -3.84
CA LEU A 95 -17.60 1.52 -2.84
C LEU A 95 -17.57 2.92 -2.19
N LYS A 96 -17.06 3.90 -2.92
CA LYS A 96 -17.07 5.35 -2.58
C LYS A 96 -16.20 5.76 -1.38
N VAL A 97 -15.28 4.91 -0.91
CA VAL A 97 -14.27 5.37 0.02
C VAL A 97 -13.33 6.33 -0.70
N THR A 98 -13.11 7.51 -0.13
CA THR A 98 -12.26 8.50 -0.77
C THR A 98 -10.78 8.14 -0.68
N PRO A 99 -9.95 8.55 -1.65
CA PRO A 99 -8.49 8.34 -1.59
C PRO A 99 -7.85 8.90 -0.30
N GLY A 100 -8.38 10.02 0.23
CA GLY A 100 -7.87 10.60 1.47
C GLY A 100 -8.11 9.71 2.68
N VAL A 101 -9.31 9.13 2.81
CA VAL A 101 -9.63 8.16 3.86
C VAL A 101 -8.76 6.91 3.71
N MET A 102 -8.59 6.39 2.49
CA MET A 102 -7.71 5.26 2.23
C MET A 102 -6.25 5.57 2.60
N ALA A 103 -5.75 6.76 2.28
CA ALA A 103 -4.40 7.19 2.68
C ALA A 103 -4.24 7.23 4.20
N THR A 104 -5.26 7.66 4.93
CA THR A 104 -5.25 7.66 6.40
C THR A 104 -5.24 6.24 6.96
N ILE A 105 -6.09 5.35 6.43
CA ILE A 105 -6.10 3.93 6.81
C ILE A 105 -4.72 3.30 6.56
N MET A 106 -4.14 3.50 5.37
CA MET A 106 -2.81 2.98 5.03
C MET A 106 -1.69 3.62 5.84
N GLY A 107 -1.85 4.86 6.31
CA GLY A 107 -0.89 5.55 7.17
C GLY A 107 -0.65 4.88 8.52
N VAL A 108 -1.55 4.02 8.97
CA VAL A 108 -1.40 3.21 10.20
C VAL A 108 -0.50 1.97 9.98
N GLN A 109 -0.33 1.53 8.73
CA GLN A 109 0.41 0.31 8.37
C GLN A 109 1.83 0.25 8.96
N PRO A 110 2.69 1.28 8.87
CA PRO A 110 4.04 1.21 9.44
C PRO A 110 4.03 0.99 10.95
N ILE A 111 3.06 1.59 11.66
CA ILE A 111 2.92 1.43 13.10
C ILE A 111 2.52 -0.01 13.44
N LEU A 112 1.53 -0.57 12.71
CA LEU A 112 1.11 -1.96 12.89
C LEU A 112 2.25 -2.93 12.59
N THR A 113 3.00 -2.71 11.51
CA THR A 113 4.14 -3.57 11.15
C THR A 113 5.19 -3.59 12.26
N VAL A 114 5.58 -2.42 12.78
CA VAL A 114 6.54 -2.33 13.88
C VAL A 114 6.04 -3.06 15.12
N VAL A 115 4.79 -2.88 15.50
CA VAL A 115 4.23 -3.49 16.72
C VAL A 115 4.05 -5.01 16.60
N LEU A 116 3.67 -5.50 15.41
CA LEU A 116 3.45 -6.93 15.18
C LEU A 116 4.75 -7.69 14.93
N MET A 117 5.72 -7.08 14.25
CA MET A 117 6.97 -7.73 13.84
C MET A 117 8.11 -7.55 14.83
N GLU A 118 8.14 -6.43 15.58
CA GLU A 118 9.20 -6.20 16.56
C GLU A 118 8.91 -6.87 17.89
N ARG A 119 9.87 -7.70 18.35
CA ARG A 119 9.81 -8.43 19.61
C ARG A 119 9.98 -7.53 20.85
N GLN A 120 10.60 -6.37 20.69
CA GLN A 120 10.83 -5.43 21.79
C GLN A 120 9.67 -4.41 21.87
N ARG A 121 8.78 -4.63 22.82
CA ARG A 121 7.66 -3.73 23.12
C ARG A 121 8.14 -2.55 23.95
N SER A 122 8.22 -1.37 23.35
CA SER A 122 8.45 -0.11 24.08
C SER A 122 7.11 0.55 24.41
N TRP A 123 6.96 1.09 25.61
CA TRP A 123 5.75 1.84 26.03
C TRP A 123 5.43 3.00 25.09
N SER A 124 6.45 3.72 24.60
CA SER A 124 6.25 4.81 23.64
C SER A 124 5.63 4.33 22.33
N ARG A 125 6.00 3.12 21.85
CA ARG A 125 5.42 2.53 20.62
C ARG A 125 3.98 2.08 20.84
N MET A 126 3.68 1.50 22.01
CA MET A 126 2.31 1.13 22.37
C MET A 126 1.40 2.35 22.44
N PHE A 127 1.88 3.45 23.02
CA PHE A 127 1.14 4.72 23.05
C PHE A 127 0.93 5.28 21.64
N GLY A 128 1.95 5.28 20.78
CA GLY A 128 1.84 5.68 19.38
C GLY A 128 0.83 4.84 18.60
N LEU A 129 0.79 3.51 18.84
CA LEU A 129 -0.21 2.63 18.23
C LEU A 129 -1.61 2.98 18.72
N ALA A 130 -1.82 3.15 20.03
CA ALA A 130 -3.12 3.52 20.58
C ALA A 130 -3.63 4.84 20.00
N LEU A 131 -2.74 5.83 19.87
CA LEU A 131 -3.07 7.12 19.25
C LEU A 131 -3.40 6.99 17.76
N GLY A 132 -2.61 6.21 17.01
CA GLY A 132 -2.85 5.94 15.59
C GLY A 132 -4.16 5.20 15.36
N LEU A 133 -4.47 4.17 16.17
CA LEU A 133 -5.73 3.43 16.10
C LEU A 133 -6.93 4.30 16.48
N SER A 134 -6.81 5.17 17.49
CA SER A 134 -7.89 6.09 17.85
C SER A 134 -8.17 7.08 16.71
N GLY A 135 -7.13 7.62 16.07
CA GLY A 135 -7.28 8.45 14.87
C GLY A 135 -7.95 7.71 13.72
N LEU A 136 -7.57 6.46 13.48
CA LEU A 136 -8.21 5.61 12.45
C LEU A 136 -9.69 5.39 12.76
N ILE A 137 -10.05 5.08 14.01
CA ILE A 137 -11.45 4.91 14.41
C ILE A 137 -12.25 6.18 14.14
N MET A 138 -11.71 7.35 14.47
CA MET A 138 -12.37 8.63 14.19
C MET A 138 -12.60 8.86 12.69
N VAL A 139 -11.61 8.57 11.86
CA VAL A 139 -11.72 8.72 10.39
C VAL A 139 -12.77 7.77 9.83
N VAL A 140 -12.77 6.51 10.26
CA VAL A 140 -13.77 5.50 9.83
C VAL A 140 -15.16 5.92 10.28
N TYR A 141 -15.32 6.35 11.51
CA TYR A 141 -16.60 6.82 12.05
C TYR A 141 -17.16 8.01 11.29
N GLN A 142 -16.32 9.03 11.05
CA GLN A 142 -16.71 10.20 10.26
C GLN A 142 -17.02 9.83 8.82
N GLY A 143 -16.25 8.93 8.22
CA GLY A 143 -16.46 8.48 6.85
C GLY A 143 -17.82 7.82 6.66
N ILE A 144 -18.24 6.97 7.59
CA ILE A 144 -19.54 6.29 7.53
C ILE A 144 -20.67 7.26 7.92
N GLY A 145 -20.51 7.98 9.01
CA GLY A 145 -21.59 8.80 9.59
C GLY A 145 -21.85 10.11 8.83
N LEU A 146 -20.79 10.83 8.43
CA LEU A 146 -20.90 12.17 7.87
C LEU A 146 -20.74 12.21 6.35
N ALA A 147 -19.86 11.36 5.79
CA ALA A 147 -19.62 11.35 4.35
C ALA A 147 -20.46 10.31 3.59
N GLY A 148 -21.31 9.55 4.28
CA GLY A 148 -22.19 8.56 3.66
C GLY A 148 -21.43 7.44 2.94
N MET A 149 -20.21 7.14 3.39
CA MET A 149 -19.42 6.07 2.82
C MET A 149 -19.97 4.70 3.22
N SER A 150 -19.84 3.73 2.32
CA SER A 150 -20.31 2.37 2.55
C SER A 150 -19.53 1.69 3.67
N LEU A 151 -20.22 1.04 4.62
CA LEU A 151 -19.60 0.18 5.63
C LEU A 151 -18.76 -0.92 4.98
N ALA A 152 -19.26 -1.51 3.88
CA ALA A 152 -18.52 -2.52 3.12
C ALA A 152 -17.21 -1.95 2.54
N GLY A 153 -17.23 -0.72 2.02
CA GLY A 153 -16.02 -0.04 1.54
C GLY A 153 -14.98 0.16 2.64
N MET A 154 -15.41 0.54 3.84
CA MET A 154 -14.51 0.68 5.00
C MET A 154 -13.93 -0.67 5.44
N LEU A 155 -14.73 -1.74 5.44
CA LEU A 155 -14.22 -3.09 5.72
C LEU A 155 -13.18 -3.52 4.70
N PHE A 156 -13.39 -3.27 3.41
CA PHE A 156 -12.37 -3.53 2.38
C PHE A 156 -11.11 -2.69 2.59
N GLY A 157 -11.23 -1.44 3.03
CA GLY A 157 -10.08 -0.62 3.40
C GLY A 157 -9.25 -1.22 4.55
N LEU A 158 -9.91 -1.74 5.58
CA LEU A 158 -9.25 -2.43 6.68
C LEU A 158 -8.63 -3.78 6.27
N LEU A 159 -9.30 -4.53 5.37
CA LEU A 159 -8.72 -5.76 4.80
C LEU A 159 -7.50 -5.45 3.92
N ALA A 160 -7.50 -4.34 3.18
CA ALA A 160 -6.34 -3.88 2.45
C ALA A 160 -5.17 -3.55 3.39
N LEU A 161 -5.43 -2.84 4.51
CA LEU A 161 -4.44 -2.56 5.54
C LEU A 161 -3.86 -3.85 6.14
N ALA A 162 -4.71 -4.81 6.49
CA ALA A 162 -4.28 -6.10 7.01
C ALA A 162 -3.41 -6.85 6.00
N SER A 163 -3.85 -6.95 4.73
CA SER A 163 -3.10 -7.62 3.67
C SER A 163 -1.73 -6.98 3.45
N MET A 164 -1.64 -5.65 3.49
CA MET A 164 -0.38 -4.94 3.36
C MET A 164 0.54 -5.16 4.56
N THR A 165 -0.02 -5.19 5.78
CA THR A 165 0.75 -5.41 7.01
C THR A 165 1.30 -6.84 7.10
N PHE A 166 0.51 -7.85 6.73
CA PHE A 166 0.97 -9.25 6.77
C PHE A 166 1.82 -9.65 5.57
N GLY A 167 1.74 -8.91 4.47
CA GLY A 167 2.55 -9.14 3.27
C GLY A 167 3.90 -8.43 3.28
N SER A 168 4.15 -7.51 4.22
CA SER A 168 5.41 -6.77 4.35
C SER A 168 6.34 -7.43 5.36
#